data_b1a9524d02f2841d242dcd8e75103f1a
#
_entry.id   b1a9524d02f2841d242dcd8e75103f1a
#
_cell.length_a   1.000
_cell.length_b   1.000
_cell.length_c   1.000
_cell.angle_alpha   90.00
_cell.angle_beta   90.00
_cell.angle_gamma   90.00
#
_symmetry.space_group_name_H-M   'P 1'
#
loop_
_entity.id
_entity.type
_entity.pdbx_description
1 polymer ?
#
loop_
_entity_poly.entity_id
_entity_poly.type
_entity_poly.pdbx_seq_one_letter_code
_entity_poly.pdbx_strand_id
1 'polypeptide(L)'
;CHPGSQPRPHRVVLPPVAKLPESRMSLTDLTLALSHPARTLLRARAGAPANERSTDLPVDLPLAPSSLDKYWIRSRILADLEHGSLPDDAINAERLRGSTPPGHLGQHIVTKLAEDAMQICQRANQLRGDQDEQFIEIDFDLDEGNSPPLLWPDELIVDPMHPVHLHGRVGVRNHHIVHAVASRANARPLLDLWVDLLAVT
;
A
#
# COMPACT_ATOMS: atom_id res chain seq x y z
N CYS A 1 -21.26 -33.53 36.91
CA CYS A 1 -20.78 -32.76 35.75
C CYS A 1 -21.01 -31.31 36.01
N HIS A 2 -19.91 -30.56 36.34
CA HIS A 2 -19.98 -29.11 36.43
C HIS A 2 -19.79 -28.51 35.06
N PRO A 3 -20.64 -27.59 34.59
CA PRO A 3 -20.41 -26.89 33.33
C PRO A 3 -19.20 -25.96 33.51
N GLY A 4 -18.19 -26.22 32.71
CA GLY A 4 -16.95 -25.47 32.71
C GLY A 4 -17.20 -23.97 32.47
N SER A 5 -16.75 -23.17 33.41
CA SER A 5 -16.71 -21.71 33.30
C SER A 5 -15.80 -21.32 32.12
N GLN A 6 -16.38 -20.85 31.04
CA GLN A 6 -15.60 -20.27 29.95
C GLN A 6 -14.81 -19.07 30.48
N PRO A 7 -13.51 -18.99 30.24
CA PRO A 7 -12.74 -17.83 30.65
C PRO A 7 -13.31 -16.59 29.95
N ARG A 8 -13.71 -15.60 30.74
CA ARG A 8 -14.14 -14.30 30.22
C ARG A 8 -12.99 -13.69 29.44
N PRO A 9 -13.24 -13.17 28.22
CA PRO A 9 -12.17 -12.50 27.47
C PRO A 9 -11.63 -11.36 28.33
N HIS A 10 -10.32 -11.37 28.58
CA HIS A 10 -9.67 -10.28 29.27
C HIS A 10 -9.87 -9.01 28.42
N ARG A 11 -10.55 -8.03 29.03
CA ARG A 11 -10.69 -6.70 28.42
C ARG A 11 -9.31 -6.06 28.40
N VAL A 12 -8.68 -6.05 27.23
CA VAL A 12 -7.43 -5.33 27.01
C VAL A 12 -7.76 -3.84 27.10
N VAL A 13 -7.36 -3.21 28.19
CA VAL A 13 -7.44 -1.75 28.34
C VAL A 13 -6.20 -1.19 27.63
N LEU A 14 -6.41 -0.62 26.46
CA LEU A 14 -5.34 0.08 25.74
C LEU A 14 -4.99 1.36 26.51
N PRO A 15 -3.69 1.68 26.67
CA PRO A 15 -3.29 2.94 27.29
C PRO A 15 -3.87 4.13 26.51
N PRO A 16 -4.16 5.27 27.18
CA PRO A 16 -4.57 6.48 26.51
C PRO A 16 -3.51 6.89 25.48
N VAL A 17 -3.94 7.40 24.35
CA VAL A 17 -3.03 7.92 23.33
C VAL A 17 -2.24 9.05 23.97
N ALA A 18 -0.91 8.92 24.06
CA ALA A 18 -0.06 10.05 24.39
C ALA A 18 -0.40 11.16 23.38
N LYS A 19 -0.55 12.42 23.85
CA LYS A 19 -0.78 13.57 22.97
C LYS A 19 0.20 13.48 21.82
N LEU A 20 -0.31 13.19 20.62
CA LEU A 20 0.49 13.18 19.41
C LEU A 20 1.03 14.60 19.24
N PRO A 21 2.35 14.80 19.10
CA PRO A 21 2.88 16.07 18.65
C PRO A 21 2.23 16.39 17.31
N GLU A 22 2.15 17.67 16.94
CA GLU A 22 1.63 18.16 15.65
C GLU A 22 1.81 17.10 14.57
N SER A 23 0.70 16.46 14.19
CA SER A 23 0.82 15.23 13.43
C SER A 23 1.01 15.58 11.95
N ARG A 24 2.27 15.61 11.54
CA ARG A 24 2.60 15.58 10.11
C ARG A 24 2.29 14.19 9.58
N MET A 25 1.48 14.13 8.55
CA MET A 25 1.07 12.88 7.92
C MET A 25 1.37 12.96 6.42
N SER A 26 2.05 11.95 5.90
CA SER A 26 2.23 11.86 4.45
C SER A 26 0.95 11.32 3.77
N LEU A 27 0.78 11.61 2.46
CA LEU A 27 -0.31 11.01 1.66
C LEU A 27 -0.29 9.48 1.74
N THR A 28 0.90 8.88 1.76
CA THR A 28 1.08 7.43 1.90
C THR A 28 0.60 6.93 3.26
N ASP A 29 0.90 7.65 4.35
CA ASP A 29 0.45 7.29 5.70
C ASP A 29 -1.07 7.44 5.81
N LEU A 30 -1.65 8.48 5.20
CA LEU A 30 -3.10 8.66 5.13
C LEU A 30 -3.76 7.46 4.42
N THR A 31 -3.27 7.08 3.27
CA THR A 31 -3.80 5.93 2.53
C THR A 31 -3.65 4.62 3.33
N LEU A 32 -2.53 4.45 4.02
CA LEU A 32 -2.32 3.30 4.90
C LEU A 32 -3.29 3.31 6.08
N ALA A 33 -3.54 4.45 6.68
CA ALA A 33 -4.49 4.61 7.78
C ALA A 33 -5.92 4.30 7.33
N LEU A 34 -6.32 4.78 6.16
CA LEU A 34 -7.64 4.51 5.57
C LEU A 34 -7.82 3.04 5.17
N SER A 35 -6.78 2.41 4.62
CA SER A 35 -6.84 1.00 4.20
C SER A 35 -6.77 0.02 5.37
N HIS A 36 -6.12 0.39 6.46
CA HIS A 36 -5.91 -0.47 7.64
C HIS A 36 -6.05 0.27 8.97
N PRO A 37 -7.22 0.86 9.27
CA PRO A 37 -7.40 1.74 10.43
C PRO A 37 -7.08 1.06 11.76
N ALA A 38 -7.49 -0.20 11.94
CA ALA A 38 -7.19 -0.96 13.15
C ALA A 38 -5.68 -1.19 13.36
N ARG A 39 -4.94 -1.48 12.27
CA ARG A 39 -3.49 -1.65 12.32
C ARG A 39 -2.79 -0.34 12.68
N THR A 40 -3.20 0.76 12.08
CA THR A 40 -2.65 2.10 12.36
C THR A 40 -2.89 2.48 13.81
N LEU A 41 -4.11 2.26 14.33
CA LEU A 41 -4.44 2.50 15.72
C LEU A 41 -3.60 1.63 16.68
N LEU A 42 -3.43 0.35 16.39
CA LEU A 42 -2.63 -0.55 17.22
C LEU A 42 -1.15 -0.15 17.23
N ARG A 43 -0.60 0.27 16.09
CA ARG A 43 0.78 0.78 16.02
C ARG A 43 0.94 2.05 16.85
N ALA A 44 0.02 2.99 16.72
CA ALA A 44 0.07 4.25 17.47
C ALA A 44 -0.06 4.02 18.98
N ARG A 45 -0.88 3.06 19.43
CA ARG A 45 -1.13 2.82 20.84
C ARG A 45 -0.18 1.82 21.49
N ALA A 46 0.21 0.77 20.80
CA ALA A 46 1.00 -0.32 21.38
C ALA A 46 2.48 -0.25 21.03
N GLY A 47 2.89 0.62 20.10
CA GLY A 47 4.27 0.67 19.61
C GLY A 47 4.74 -0.65 18.97
N ALA A 48 3.83 -1.61 18.81
CA ALA A 48 4.16 -2.93 18.35
C ALA A 48 4.24 -2.94 16.80
N PRO A 49 5.33 -3.46 16.22
CA PRO A 49 5.36 -3.73 14.79
C PRO A 49 4.31 -4.80 14.49
N ALA A 50 3.23 -4.43 13.82
CA ALA A 50 2.12 -5.33 13.50
C ALA A 50 2.49 -6.42 12.47
N ASN A 51 3.76 -6.74 12.31
CA ASN A 51 4.26 -7.62 11.27
C ASN A 51 5.53 -8.38 11.69
N GLU A 52 5.46 -9.14 12.77
CA GLU A 52 6.37 -10.28 12.88
C GLU A 52 5.82 -11.40 11.99
N ARG A 53 6.13 -11.33 10.71
CA ARG A 53 6.06 -12.53 9.91
C ARG A 53 7.17 -13.43 10.42
N SER A 54 6.80 -14.62 10.90
CA SER A 54 7.75 -15.71 11.09
C SER A 54 8.60 -15.80 9.82
N THR A 55 9.90 -15.59 9.97
CA THR A 55 10.86 -15.69 8.87
C THR A 55 11.29 -17.17 8.72
N ASP A 56 10.38 -18.09 8.97
CA ASP A 56 10.63 -19.49 8.68
C ASP A 56 10.78 -19.62 7.18
N LEU A 57 12.03 -19.81 6.77
CA LEU A 57 12.36 -20.12 5.38
C LEU A 57 11.62 -21.41 5.01
N PRO A 58 10.86 -21.44 3.92
CA PRO A 58 10.22 -22.66 3.48
C PRO A 58 11.30 -23.71 3.22
N VAL A 59 11.19 -24.84 3.89
CA VAL A 59 12.14 -25.97 3.76
C VAL A 59 12.05 -26.62 2.38
N ASP A 60 10.91 -26.48 1.72
CA ASP A 60 10.65 -27.04 0.41
C ASP A 60 10.91 -26.03 -0.69
N LEU A 61 11.69 -26.41 -1.70
CA LEU A 61 11.80 -25.65 -2.94
C LEU A 61 10.45 -25.68 -3.66
N PRO A 62 9.71 -24.58 -3.78
CA PRO A 62 8.45 -24.59 -4.48
C PRO A 62 8.68 -24.87 -5.95
N LEU A 63 8.16 -25.99 -6.44
CA LEU A 63 8.19 -26.34 -7.87
C LEU A 63 7.41 -25.36 -8.74
N ALA A 64 6.47 -24.63 -8.13
CA ALA A 64 5.74 -23.56 -8.79
C ALA A 64 5.48 -22.43 -7.78
N PRO A 65 5.71 -21.15 -8.14
CA PRO A 65 5.38 -20.03 -7.29
C PRO A 65 3.86 -19.95 -7.09
N SER A 66 3.46 -19.61 -5.86
CA SER A 66 2.07 -19.36 -5.51
C SER A 66 1.50 -18.16 -6.27
N SER A 67 0.19 -17.95 -6.21
CA SER A 67 -0.44 -16.77 -6.79
C SER A 67 0.08 -15.47 -6.18
N LEU A 68 0.43 -15.49 -4.90
CA LEU A 68 1.01 -14.35 -4.20
C LEU A 68 2.45 -14.08 -4.66
N ASP A 69 3.27 -15.13 -4.82
CA ASP A 69 4.63 -14.98 -5.34
C ASP A 69 4.62 -14.42 -6.75
N LYS A 70 3.73 -14.94 -7.63
CA LYS A 70 3.53 -14.40 -8.99
C LYS A 70 3.14 -12.93 -8.98
N TYR A 71 2.26 -12.54 -8.05
CA TYR A 71 1.89 -11.13 -7.87
C TYR A 71 3.11 -10.28 -7.50
N TRP A 72 3.90 -10.72 -6.51
CA TRP A 72 5.08 -9.97 -6.07
C TRP A 72 6.15 -9.86 -7.15
N ILE A 73 6.43 -10.95 -7.89
CA ILE A 73 7.37 -10.95 -9.01
C ILE A 73 6.91 -9.95 -10.07
N ARG A 74 5.65 -10.03 -10.51
CA ARG A 74 5.10 -9.12 -11.51
C ARG A 74 5.09 -7.66 -11.06
N SER A 75 4.79 -7.40 -9.76
CA SER A 75 4.81 -6.04 -9.21
C SER A 75 6.20 -5.43 -9.22
N ARG A 76 7.24 -6.20 -8.90
CA ARG A 76 8.62 -5.71 -8.94
C ARG A 76 9.08 -5.44 -10.36
N ILE A 77 8.81 -6.37 -11.28
CA ILE A 77 9.12 -6.15 -12.71
C ILE A 77 8.41 -4.90 -13.23
N LEU A 78 7.12 -4.72 -12.89
CA LEU A 78 6.38 -3.53 -13.30
C LEU A 78 7.00 -2.25 -12.74
N ALA A 79 7.40 -2.24 -11.47
CA ALA A 79 8.09 -1.11 -10.86
C ALA A 79 9.43 -0.81 -11.55
N ASP A 80 10.23 -1.83 -11.85
CA ASP A 80 11.51 -1.65 -12.57
C ASP A 80 11.27 -1.05 -13.97
N LEU A 81 10.25 -1.52 -14.71
CA LEU A 81 9.87 -0.99 -16.02
C LEU A 81 9.37 0.47 -15.94
N GLU A 82 8.60 0.82 -14.92
CA GLU A 82 8.15 2.21 -14.69
C GLU A 82 9.30 3.16 -14.36
N HIS A 83 10.37 2.64 -13.76
CA HIS A 83 11.61 3.40 -13.53
C HIS A 83 12.55 3.43 -14.76
N GLY A 84 12.12 2.90 -15.89
CA GLY A 84 12.87 2.92 -17.14
C GLY A 84 13.90 1.81 -17.31
N SER A 85 13.86 0.77 -16.49
CA SER A 85 14.72 -0.40 -16.67
C SER A 85 14.34 -1.16 -17.95
N LEU A 86 15.34 -1.76 -18.60
CA LEU A 86 15.09 -2.65 -19.73
C LEU A 86 14.39 -3.95 -19.26
N PRO A 87 13.51 -4.53 -20.08
CA PRO A 87 12.81 -5.77 -19.72
C PRO A 87 13.75 -6.92 -19.36
N ASP A 88 14.85 -7.07 -20.08
CA ASP A 88 15.85 -8.13 -19.82
C ASP A 88 16.56 -7.93 -18.48
N ASP A 89 16.81 -6.68 -18.07
CA ASP A 89 17.43 -6.38 -16.78
C ASP A 89 16.48 -6.70 -15.63
N ALA A 90 15.20 -6.34 -15.76
CA ALA A 90 14.18 -6.67 -14.78
C ALA A 90 13.97 -8.19 -14.64
N ILE A 91 13.97 -8.94 -15.75
CA ILE A 91 13.92 -10.41 -15.77
C ILE A 91 15.15 -11.00 -15.07
N ASN A 92 16.34 -10.50 -15.37
CA ASN A 92 17.58 -10.98 -14.76
C ASN A 92 17.63 -10.68 -13.25
N ALA A 93 17.16 -9.51 -12.82
CA ALA A 93 17.06 -9.17 -11.40
C ALA A 93 16.16 -10.16 -10.64
N GLU A 94 15.02 -10.53 -11.19
CA GLU A 94 14.13 -11.52 -10.57
C GLU A 94 14.74 -12.94 -10.53
N ARG A 95 15.48 -13.33 -11.56
CA ARG A 95 16.20 -14.62 -11.56
C ARG A 95 17.27 -14.68 -10.47
N LEU A 96 18.02 -13.60 -10.28
CA LEU A 96 19.06 -13.49 -9.24
C LEU A 96 18.47 -13.50 -7.82
N ARG A 97 17.22 -13.07 -7.63
CA ARG A 97 16.54 -13.14 -6.33
C ARG A 97 16.21 -14.57 -5.87
N GLY A 98 16.21 -15.54 -6.79
CA GLY A 98 15.97 -16.94 -6.45
C GLY A 98 14.54 -17.27 -6.01
N SER A 99 13.57 -16.38 -6.27
CA SER A 99 12.16 -16.58 -5.91
C SER A 99 11.39 -17.52 -6.84
N THR A 100 12.05 -18.05 -7.86
CA THR A 100 11.51 -19.00 -8.83
C THR A 100 12.35 -20.26 -8.92
N PRO A 101 11.78 -21.38 -9.38
CA PRO A 101 12.53 -22.61 -9.60
C PRO A 101 13.76 -22.37 -10.48
N PRO A 102 14.86 -23.10 -10.27
CA PRO A 102 16.05 -22.97 -11.10
C PRO A 102 15.83 -23.50 -12.53
N GLY A 103 16.67 -23.03 -13.45
CA GLY A 103 16.68 -23.52 -14.84
C GLY A 103 15.55 -22.98 -15.72
N HIS A 104 15.20 -23.72 -16.76
CA HIS A 104 14.25 -23.29 -17.78
C HIS A 104 12.83 -23.06 -17.27
N LEU A 105 12.41 -23.80 -16.23
CA LEU A 105 11.06 -23.65 -15.66
C LEU A 105 10.89 -22.26 -15.03
N GLY A 106 11.83 -21.86 -14.17
CA GLY A 106 11.79 -20.51 -13.56
C GLY A 106 11.93 -19.41 -14.60
N GLN A 107 12.81 -19.60 -15.59
CA GLN A 107 12.95 -18.64 -16.69
C GLN A 107 11.64 -18.44 -17.44
N HIS A 108 10.94 -19.52 -17.80
CA HIS A 108 9.65 -19.44 -18.49
C HIS A 108 8.61 -18.68 -17.64
N ILE A 109 8.56 -18.97 -16.33
CA ILE A 109 7.62 -18.30 -15.42
C ILE A 109 7.90 -16.79 -15.34
N VAL A 110 9.17 -16.40 -15.14
CA VAL A 110 9.56 -14.98 -15.05
C VAL A 110 9.29 -14.25 -16.36
N THR A 111 9.63 -14.86 -17.50
CA THR A 111 9.38 -14.27 -18.81
C THR A 111 7.90 -14.02 -19.04
N LYS A 112 7.04 -14.97 -18.73
CA LYS A 112 5.58 -14.80 -18.85
C LYS A 112 5.03 -13.67 -17.94
N LEU A 113 5.53 -13.58 -16.70
CA LEU A 113 5.13 -12.50 -15.79
C LEU A 113 5.66 -11.13 -16.23
N ALA A 114 6.82 -11.11 -16.90
CA ALA A 114 7.38 -9.90 -17.49
C ALA A 114 6.56 -9.43 -18.71
N GLU A 115 6.10 -10.36 -19.56
CA GLU A 115 5.19 -10.03 -20.65
C GLU A 115 3.90 -9.36 -20.15
N ASP A 116 3.29 -9.92 -19.09
CA ASP A 116 2.12 -9.32 -18.43
C ASP A 116 2.43 -7.91 -17.89
N ALA A 117 3.58 -7.73 -17.24
CA ALA A 117 4.01 -6.43 -16.69
C ALA A 117 4.28 -5.40 -17.79
N MET A 118 4.92 -5.81 -18.88
CA MET A 118 5.17 -4.94 -20.04
C MET A 118 3.86 -4.45 -20.69
N GLN A 119 2.85 -5.30 -20.82
CA GLN A 119 1.54 -4.89 -21.33
C GLN A 119 0.88 -3.84 -20.42
N ILE A 120 0.97 -4.01 -19.08
CA ILE A 120 0.45 -3.04 -18.13
C ILE A 120 1.21 -1.71 -18.26
N CYS A 121 2.55 -1.74 -18.27
CA CYS A 121 3.40 -0.57 -18.41
C CYS A 121 3.13 0.18 -19.72
N GLN A 122 3.03 -0.55 -20.83
CA GLN A 122 2.70 0.02 -22.13
C GLN A 122 1.33 0.71 -22.13
N ARG A 123 0.32 0.07 -21.52
CA ARG A 123 -1.01 0.67 -21.40
C ARG A 123 -1.00 1.91 -20.50
N ALA A 124 -0.28 1.89 -19.41
CA ALA A 124 -0.11 3.05 -18.52
C ALA A 124 0.56 4.21 -19.28
N ASN A 125 1.61 3.93 -20.05
CA ASN A 125 2.31 4.95 -20.84
C ASN A 125 1.42 5.54 -21.95
N GLN A 126 0.59 4.72 -22.59
CA GLN A 126 -0.40 5.24 -23.55
C GLN A 126 -1.39 6.23 -22.91
N LEU A 127 -1.81 5.98 -21.66
CA LEU A 127 -2.71 6.88 -20.93
C LEU A 127 -1.99 8.14 -20.43
N ARG A 128 -0.72 8.03 -20.07
CA ARG A 128 0.11 9.15 -19.60
C ARG A 128 0.52 10.09 -20.73
N GLY A 129 0.59 9.59 -21.98
CA GLY A 129 1.08 10.33 -23.15
C GLY A 129 2.59 10.59 -23.10
N ASP A 130 3.08 11.43 -24.02
CA ASP A 130 4.51 11.71 -24.21
C ASP A 130 5.02 12.90 -23.37
N GLN A 131 4.18 13.46 -22.51
CA GLN A 131 4.60 14.60 -21.67
C GLN A 131 5.40 14.14 -20.47
N ASP A 132 6.33 15.01 -20.05
CA ASP A 132 7.10 14.79 -18.83
C ASP A 132 6.19 14.79 -17.60
N GLU A 133 6.58 13.99 -16.60
CA GLU A 133 5.89 13.94 -15.33
C GLU A 133 6.11 15.23 -14.55
N GLN A 134 5.02 15.87 -14.18
CA GLN A 134 5.01 17.02 -13.30
C GLN A 134 4.61 16.55 -11.90
N PHE A 135 5.33 17.02 -10.88
CA PHE A 135 4.99 16.73 -9.50
C PHE A 135 4.29 17.95 -8.89
N ILE A 136 3.08 17.71 -8.38
CA ILE A 136 2.34 18.69 -7.60
C ILE A 136 2.69 18.44 -6.13
N GLU A 137 3.29 19.43 -5.48
CA GLU A 137 3.57 19.35 -4.05
C GLU A 137 2.31 19.66 -3.26
N ILE A 138 2.05 18.81 -2.29
CA ILE A 138 0.92 18.87 -1.38
C ILE A 138 1.47 19.28 -0.02
N ASP A 139 0.99 20.39 0.51
CA ASP A 139 1.44 20.92 1.79
C ASP A 139 0.32 21.81 2.37
N PHE A 140 -0.58 21.22 3.18
CA PHE A 140 -1.68 21.95 3.79
C PHE A 140 -2.14 21.36 5.12
N ASP A 141 -2.75 22.19 5.93
CA ASP A 141 -3.36 21.77 7.18
C ASP A 141 -4.81 21.33 6.92
N LEU A 142 -5.15 20.13 7.43
CA LEU A 142 -6.53 19.69 7.52
C LEU A 142 -7.19 20.46 8.68
N ASP A 143 -7.91 21.54 8.35
CA ASP A 143 -8.56 22.37 9.34
C ASP A 143 -10.01 21.90 9.56
N GLU A 144 -10.44 21.89 10.84
CA GLU A 144 -11.80 21.47 11.23
C GLU A 144 -12.90 22.42 10.70
N GLY A 145 -12.53 23.59 10.19
CA GLY A 145 -13.47 24.68 9.90
C GLY A 145 -14.49 24.40 8.79
N ASN A 146 -14.33 23.34 8.01
CA ASN A 146 -15.18 23.08 6.84
C ASN A 146 -15.74 21.64 6.77
N SER A 147 -15.60 20.86 7.82
CA SER A 147 -16.20 19.53 7.89
C SER A 147 -17.69 19.64 8.14
N PRO A 148 -18.56 19.03 7.30
CA PRO A 148 -19.97 18.92 7.66
C PRO A 148 -20.08 18.19 9.00
N PRO A 149 -21.03 18.56 9.87
CA PRO A 149 -21.20 17.90 11.16
C PRO A 149 -21.43 16.40 10.90
N LEU A 150 -20.41 15.59 11.19
CA LEU A 150 -20.56 14.15 11.19
C LEU A 150 -21.54 13.83 12.33
N LEU A 151 -22.71 13.28 11.96
CA LEU A 151 -23.69 12.74 12.90
C LEU A 151 -23.12 11.46 13.54
N TRP A 152 -22.18 11.66 14.46
CA TRP A 152 -21.75 10.58 15.33
C TRP A 152 -22.77 10.41 16.46
N PRO A 153 -23.05 9.20 16.91
CA PRO A 153 -23.82 9.01 18.14
C PRO A 153 -23.17 9.78 19.27
N ASP A 154 -23.96 10.47 20.09
CA ASP A 154 -23.52 11.37 21.16
C ASP A 154 -22.55 10.77 22.20
N GLU A 155 -22.29 9.47 22.12
CA GLU A 155 -21.39 8.74 23.03
C GLU A 155 -19.91 8.68 22.56
N LEU A 156 -19.60 9.09 21.33
CA LEU A 156 -18.23 9.19 20.86
C LEU A 156 -17.74 10.63 21.02
N ILE A 157 -17.24 10.94 22.22
CA ILE A 157 -16.45 12.16 22.43
C ILE A 157 -15.14 11.96 21.68
N VAL A 158 -15.10 12.40 20.43
CA VAL A 158 -13.85 12.58 19.71
C VAL A 158 -13.24 13.85 20.26
N ASP A 159 -12.12 13.72 20.97
CA ASP A 159 -11.31 14.87 21.38
C ASP A 159 -11.11 15.75 20.12
N PRO A 160 -11.26 17.09 20.22
CA PRO A 160 -11.08 17.98 19.07
C PRO A 160 -9.74 17.63 18.40
N MET A 161 -9.82 17.23 17.14
CA MET A 161 -8.67 16.76 16.37
C MET A 161 -7.64 17.90 16.34
N HIS A 162 -6.43 17.57 16.75
CA HIS A 162 -5.30 18.46 16.49
C HIS A 162 -5.16 18.62 14.96
N PRO A 163 -4.83 19.83 14.47
CA PRO A 163 -4.64 20.04 13.04
C PRO A 163 -3.61 19.03 12.51
N VAL A 164 -3.99 18.32 11.46
CA VAL A 164 -3.12 17.36 10.79
C VAL A 164 -2.52 18.05 9.58
N HIS A 165 -1.21 18.22 9.61
CA HIS A 165 -0.46 18.76 8.48
C HIS A 165 -0.22 17.65 7.45
N LEU A 166 -0.89 17.73 6.30
CA LEU A 166 -0.77 16.77 5.22
C LEU A 166 0.32 17.21 4.24
N HIS A 167 1.25 16.32 3.93
CA HIS A 167 2.32 16.61 2.99
C HIS A 167 2.57 15.44 2.04
N GLY A 168 3.06 15.76 0.85
CA GLY A 168 3.39 14.75 -0.16
C GLY A 168 3.59 15.36 -1.52
N ARG A 169 3.67 14.51 -2.52
CA ARG A 169 3.69 14.92 -3.91
C ARG A 169 2.96 13.91 -4.77
N VAL A 170 2.24 14.41 -5.76
CA VAL A 170 1.48 13.60 -6.71
C VAL A 170 2.04 13.81 -8.10
N GLY A 171 2.37 12.73 -8.79
CA GLY A 171 2.82 12.76 -10.18
C GLY A 171 1.64 12.85 -11.14
N VAL A 172 1.68 13.86 -12.00
CA VAL A 172 0.65 14.12 -13.02
C VAL A 172 1.29 14.20 -14.39
N ARG A 173 0.76 13.49 -15.37
CA ARG A 173 1.16 13.61 -16.78
C ARG A 173 -0.05 13.90 -17.64
N ASN A 174 0.03 14.90 -18.49
CA ASN A 174 -1.06 15.28 -19.39
C ASN A 174 -2.43 15.42 -18.68
N HIS A 175 -2.45 16.03 -17.51
CA HIS A 175 -3.63 16.18 -16.63
C HIS A 175 -4.24 14.84 -16.13
N HIS A 176 -3.47 13.75 -16.17
CA HIS A 176 -3.90 12.44 -15.70
C HIS A 176 -3.02 11.95 -14.56
N ILE A 177 -3.65 11.33 -13.57
CA ILE A 177 -2.99 10.54 -12.53
C ILE A 177 -3.20 9.08 -12.92
N VAL A 178 -2.13 8.33 -13.17
CA VAL A 178 -2.19 6.95 -13.63
C VAL A 178 -1.37 6.05 -12.74
N HIS A 179 -2.04 5.16 -12.00
CA HIS A 179 -1.41 4.13 -11.20
C HIS A 179 -1.42 2.80 -11.94
N ALA A 180 -0.24 2.28 -12.29
CA ALA A 180 -0.10 0.96 -12.86
C ALA A 180 0.01 -0.09 -11.73
N VAL A 181 -0.84 -1.11 -11.75
CA VAL A 181 -0.86 -2.14 -10.72
C VAL A 181 -0.82 -3.54 -11.34
N ALA A 182 -0.04 -4.42 -10.73
CA ALA A 182 0.17 -5.79 -11.21
C ALA A 182 -0.98 -6.76 -10.87
N SER A 183 -2.09 -6.26 -10.32
CA SER A 183 -3.28 -7.05 -9.98
C SER A 183 -4.52 -6.47 -10.62
N ARG A 184 -5.64 -7.18 -10.49
CA ARG A 184 -6.95 -6.56 -10.78
C ARG A 184 -7.13 -5.36 -9.84
N ALA A 185 -7.73 -4.30 -10.35
CA ALA A 185 -8.11 -3.16 -9.54
C ALA A 185 -9.00 -3.64 -8.39
N ASN A 186 -8.52 -3.45 -7.17
CA ASN A 186 -9.25 -3.73 -5.94
C ASN A 186 -9.36 -2.44 -5.13
N ALA A 187 -9.98 -2.49 -3.97
CA ALA A 187 -10.27 -1.31 -3.17
C ALA A 187 -9.01 -0.48 -2.82
N ARG A 188 -7.85 -1.12 -2.59
CA ARG A 188 -6.66 -0.41 -2.15
C ARG A 188 -6.03 0.48 -3.22
N PRO A 189 -5.66 0.01 -4.42
CA PRO A 189 -5.17 0.91 -5.48
C PRO A 189 -6.18 1.99 -5.88
N LEU A 190 -7.48 1.72 -5.79
CA LEU A 190 -8.50 2.73 -6.03
C LEU A 190 -8.51 3.81 -4.94
N LEU A 191 -8.27 3.42 -3.69
CA LEU A 191 -8.15 4.35 -2.56
C LEU A 191 -6.90 5.21 -2.70
N ASP A 192 -5.75 4.61 -3.07
CA ASP A 192 -4.51 5.33 -3.34
C ASP A 192 -4.73 6.41 -4.42
N LEU A 193 -5.32 6.03 -5.55
CA LEU A 193 -5.63 6.94 -6.65
C LEU A 193 -6.64 8.03 -6.25
N TRP A 194 -7.64 7.68 -5.44
CA TRP A 194 -8.65 8.62 -4.97
C TRP A 194 -8.06 9.66 -4.00
N VAL A 195 -7.18 9.25 -3.10
CA VAL A 195 -6.46 10.17 -2.19
C VAL A 195 -5.60 11.14 -3.00
N ASP A 196 -4.84 10.64 -3.98
CA ASP A 196 -4.01 11.48 -4.85
C ASP A 196 -4.86 12.48 -5.66
N LEU A 197 -6.01 12.02 -6.18
CA LEU A 197 -6.93 12.90 -6.91
C LEU A 197 -7.48 14.02 -6.03
N LEU A 198 -7.94 13.69 -4.81
CA LEU A 198 -8.46 14.69 -3.88
C LEU A 198 -7.38 15.66 -3.39
N ALA A 199 -6.15 15.22 -3.29
CA ALA A 199 -5.04 16.07 -2.86
C ALA A 199 -4.66 17.14 -3.91
N VAL A 200 -5.03 16.94 -5.18
CA VAL A 200 -4.70 17.83 -6.31
C VAL A 200 -5.88 18.75 -6.69
N THR A 201 -7.08 18.44 -6.22
CA THR A 201 -8.29 19.24 -6.52
C THR A 201 -8.53 20.34 -5.50
#